data_fa9986dc1536939bfcc9261ece2fb2b7
#
_entry.id   fa9986dc1536939bfcc9261ece2fb2b7
#
_cell.length_a   1.000
_cell.length_b   1.000
_cell.length_c   1.000
_cell.angle_alpha   90.00
_cell.angle_beta   90.00
_cell.angle_gamma   90.00
#
_symmetry.space_group_name_H-M   'P 1'
#
loop_
_entity.id
_entity.type
_entity.pdbx_description
1 polymer ?
#
loop_
_entity_poly.entity_id
_entity_poly.type
_entity_poly.pdbx_seq_one_letter_code
_entity_poly.pdbx_strand_id
1 'polypeptide(L)'
;MNIHFTYGKEGLNLKLPDESIVYTSNYESADIDAGKMMLHSILNPVGSQSLSKLLQKRKKGKIVIVVSDITRPIPYHSFLPELLTYIIDQGIRKDEIILLVATGMHRASTLKEKVYMFGQYIVDNYLIIDHRAENIDELITLPGKSWSGNEIKLNRHYVEAGFRIITGLVETHFMSGFSGGRKSICPGLVSLDSIQLFHGYNFLNHPNASNAILEDNPCHQENTSVARACPADFSINIILDQNKKINCFFSGEQFDSHETAISYVKENSCKKVEVLADAVITSCGGYPLDDTFYQCVKGLVNCLPAIKENGEIIAFGGCSEGTGSIEYKQLMKKYSFRTEDFLNDIKNGLFFIKDQWQLQMHIRVLKKTGQNNLHFYTSGISHDELSSLSVNAHSFPENMIEKSIQMHIDSIVASGKKIAIFPEGPYCSPIEK
;
A
#
# COMPACT_ATOMS: atom_id res chain seq x y z
N MET A 1 3.86 -6.36 30.12
CA MET A 1 2.56 -6.49 29.38
C MET A 1 2.59 -7.68 28.43
N ASN A 2 1.42 -8.26 28.12
CA ASN A 2 1.29 -9.31 27.10
C ASN A 2 0.63 -8.69 25.88
N ILE A 3 1.26 -8.78 24.69
CA ILE A 3 0.80 -8.12 23.47
C ILE A 3 0.59 -9.18 22.39
N HIS A 4 -0.57 -9.08 21.72
CA HIS A 4 -0.87 -9.84 20.53
C HIS A 4 -0.33 -9.12 19.30
N PHE A 5 0.46 -9.83 18.48
CA PHE A 5 1.01 -9.35 17.21
C PHE A 5 0.35 -10.08 16.05
N THR A 6 0.11 -9.37 14.97
CA THR A 6 -0.29 -10.01 13.70
C THR A 6 0.86 -10.87 13.15
N TYR A 7 0.59 -12.10 12.77
CA TYR A 7 1.52 -13.06 12.15
C TYR A 7 0.72 -14.14 11.44
N GLY A 8 0.91 -14.33 10.16
CA GLY A 8 0.07 -15.26 9.41
C GLY A 8 -1.41 -15.04 9.71
N LYS A 9 -2.16 -16.14 9.91
CA LYS A 9 -3.62 -16.07 10.19
C LYS A 9 -3.95 -16.03 11.70
N GLU A 10 -3.07 -16.56 12.53
CA GLU A 10 -3.35 -16.82 13.96
C GLU A 10 -2.77 -15.73 14.88
N GLY A 11 -1.70 -15.05 14.45
CA GLY A 11 -0.96 -14.11 15.30
C GLY A 11 -0.03 -14.79 16.31
N LEU A 12 0.68 -13.97 17.09
CA LEU A 12 1.60 -14.38 18.16
C LEU A 12 1.34 -13.57 19.43
N ASN A 13 1.60 -14.16 20.62
CA ASN A 13 1.50 -13.48 21.91
C ASN A 13 2.87 -13.39 22.57
N LEU A 14 3.39 -12.17 22.73
CA LEU A 14 4.72 -11.92 23.25
C LEU A 14 4.64 -11.13 24.57
N LYS A 15 5.54 -11.44 25.51
CA LYS A 15 5.71 -10.72 26.77
C LYS A 15 6.76 -9.64 26.62
N LEU A 16 6.43 -8.43 26.98
CA LEU A 16 7.24 -7.23 26.82
C LEU A 16 7.23 -6.39 28.10
N PRO A 17 8.27 -5.60 28.37
CA PRO A 17 8.27 -4.67 29.50
C PRO A 17 7.11 -3.66 29.41
N ASP A 18 6.56 -3.26 30.56
CA ASP A 18 5.45 -2.33 30.61
C ASP A 18 5.82 -0.92 30.16
N GLU A 19 7.11 -0.57 30.25
CA GLU A 19 7.70 0.70 29.80
C GLU A 19 7.97 0.77 28.28
N SER A 20 7.67 -0.27 27.52
CA SER A 20 7.86 -0.29 26.08
C SER A 20 6.92 0.70 25.35
N ILE A 21 7.42 1.34 24.28
CA ILE A 21 6.64 2.29 23.48
C ILE A 21 5.81 1.51 22.45
N VAL A 22 4.48 1.58 22.55
CA VAL A 22 3.59 0.81 21.67
C VAL A 22 2.98 1.71 20.59
N TYR A 23 3.16 1.30 19.34
CA TYR A 23 2.56 1.93 18.15
C TYR A 23 1.43 1.06 17.62
N THR A 24 0.19 1.45 17.91
CA THR A 24 -1.05 0.80 17.43
C THR A 24 -1.99 1.82 16.84
N SER A 25 -2.81 1.41 15.89
CA SER A 25 -3.90 2.24 15.36
C SER A 25 -5.04 2.39 16.39
N ASN A 26 -5.84 3.44 16.23
CA ASN A 26 -6.96 3.76 17.13
C ASN A 26 -8.30 3.79 16.38
N TYR A 27 -8.46 2.97 15.34
CA TYR A 27 -9.73 2.90 14.62
C TYR A 27 -10.82 2.31 15.51
N GLU A 28 -11.92 3.05 15.68
CA GLU A 28 -13.12 2.51 16.31
C GLU A 28 -13.83 1.57 15.33
N SER A 29 -14.19 0.38 15.79
CA SER A 29 -14.93 -0.56 14.95
C SER A 29 -16.32 -0.02 14.64
N ALA A 30 -16.64 0.15 13.37
CA ALA A 30 -17.99 0.50 12.93
C ALA A 30 -18.78 -0.80 12.65
N ASP A 31 -19.85 -1.01 13.41
CA ASP A 31 -20.80 -2.11 13.17
C ASP A 31 -21.94 -1.62 12.27
N ILE A 32 -21.58 -1.03 11.13
CA ILE A 32 -22.52 -0.47 10.16
C ILE A 32 -22.32 -1.17 8.83
N ASP A 33 -23.42 -1.42 8.12
CA ASP A 33 -23.40 -1.96 6.77
C ASP A 33 -22.59 -1.07 5.81
N ALA A 34 -21.62 -1.67 5.12
CA ALA A 34 -20.69 -0.95 4.25
C ALA A 34 -21.36 -0.22 3.09
N GLY A 35 -22.40 -0.83 2.51
CA GLY A 35 -23.21 -0.21 1.45
C GLY A 35 -23.91 1.06 1.94
N LYS A 36 -24.50 1.02 3.14
CA LYS A 36 -25.13 2.19 3.75
C LYS A 36 -24.12 3.28 4.09
N MET A 37 -22.93 2.92 4.60
CA MET A 37 -21.87 3.87 4.85
C MET A 37 -21.40 4.57 3.57
N MET A 38 -21.21 3.79 2.50
CA MET A 38 -20.84 4.32 1.18
C MET A 38 -21.92 5.25 0.65
N LEU A 39 -23.21 4.84 0.69
CA LEU A 39 -24.34 5.68 0.27
C LEU A 39 -24.40 7.00 1.06
N HIS A 40 -24.21 6.94 2.37
CA HIS A 40 -24.14 8.16 3.19
C HIS A 40 -23.01 9.10 2.72
N SER A 41 -21.85 8.57 2.42
CA SER A 41 -20.70 9.33 1.97
C SER A 41 -20.91 10.01 0.60
N ILE A 42 -21.53 9.32 -0.38
CA ILE A 42 -21.80 9.91 -1.71
C ILE A 42 -22.97 10.91 -1.71
N LEU A 43 -23.87 10.83 -0.72
CA LEU A 43 -24.94 11.79 -0.50
C LEU A 43 -24.47 13.05 0.23
N ASN A 44 -23.39 12.96 1.01
CA ASN A 44 -22.76 14.04 1.77
C ASN A 44 -21.29 14.22 1.34
N PRO A 45 -21.03 14.56 0.08
CA PRO A 45 -19.66 14.56 -0.46
C PRO A 45 -18.86 15.76 0.03
N VAL A 46 -17.55 15.55 0.16
CA VAL A 46 -16.56 16.57 0.50
C VAL A 46 -16.18 17.37 -0.74
N GLY A 47 -16.25 18.69 -0.68
CA GLY A 47 -15.78 19.60 -1.74
C GLY A 47 -16.52 19.47 -3.07
N SER A 48 -17.70 18.82 -3.11
CA SER A 48 -18.39 18.48 -4.35
C SER A 48 -19.91 18.56 -4.23
N GLN A 49 -20.60 18.56 -5.35
CA GLN A 49 -22.02 18.25 -5.44
C GLN A 49 -22.25 16.74 -5.25
N SER A 50 -23.49 16.35 -4.91
CA SER A 50 -23.85 14.93 -4.83
C SER A 50 -23.59 14.20 -6.15
N LEU A 51 -23.24 12.91 -6.06
CA LEU A 51 -22.93 12.11 -7.23
C LEU A 51 -24.09 12.13 -8.26
N SER A 52 -25.35 12.11 -7.83
CA SER A 52 -26.51 12.21 -8.74
C SER A 52 -26.53 13.50 -9.56
N LYS A 53 -26.25 14.67 -8.92
CA LYS A 53 -26.18 15.94 -9.65
C LYS A 53 -25.04 15.99 -10.64
N LEU A 54 -23.90 15.39 -10.34
CA LEU A 54 -22.76 15.32 -11.25
C LEU A 54 -23.06 14.37 -12.42
N LEU A 55 -23.68 13.20 -12.18
CA LEU A 55 -24.07 12.25 -13.21
C LEU A 55 -25.06 12.84 -14.21
N GLN A 56 -25.99 13.71 -13.77
CA GLN A 56 -26.91 14.43 -14.67
C GLN A 56 -26.18 15.41 -15.61
N LYS A 57 -25.02 15.92 -15.20
CA LYS A 57 -24.20 16.86 -16.00
C LYS A 57 -23.09 16.15 -16.79
N ARG A 58 -23.02 14.79 -16.72
CA ARG A 58 -21.96 14.03 -17.37
C ARG A 58 -21.91 14.27 -18.88
N LYS A 59 -20.74 14.15 -19.45
CA LYS A 59 -20.58 14.10 -20.91
C LYS A 59 -21.14 12.79 -21.45
N LYS A 60 -21.52 12.79 -22.72
CA LYS A 60 -21.92 11.55 -23.40
C LYS A 60 -20.73 10.59 -23.45
N GLY A 61 -20.94 9.33 -23.07
CA GLY A 61 -19.87 8.32 -23.05
C GLY A 61 -20.07 7.33 -21.91
N LYS A 62 -19.10 6.45 -21.72
CA LYS A 62 -19.10 5.46 -20.64
C LYS A 62 -18.84 6.11 -19.28
N ILE A 63 -19.37 5.50 -18.24
CA ILE A 63 -18.96 5.76 -16.86
C ILE A 63 -17.87 4.77 -16.53
N VAL A 64 -16.70 5.27 -16.19
CA VAL A 64 -15.57 4.43 -15.79
C VAL A 64 -15.39 4.53 -14.28
N ILE A 65 -15.52 3.38 -13.61
CA ILE A 65 -15.24 3.23 -12.19
C ILE A 65 -13.88 2.54 -12.05
N VAL A 66 -12.88 3.29 -11.60
CA VAL A 66 -11.55 2.75 -11.35
C VAL A 66 -11.57 2.02 -10.02
N VAL A 67 -11.15 0.76 -10.04
CA VAL A 67 -11.07 -0.13 -8.87
C VAL A 67 -9.64 -0.65 -8.70
N SER A 68 -9.25 -0.96 -7.47
CA SER A 68 -7.93 -1.54 -7.20
C SER A 68 -7.87 -3.01 -7.60
N ASP A 69 -6.67 -3.52 -7.82
CA ASP A 69 -6.41 -4.94 -8.04
C ASP A 69 -6.40 -5.74 -6.72
N ILE A 70 -6.20 -7.06 -6.83
CA ILE A 70 -6.22 -8.01 -5.70
C ILE A 70 -5.18 -7.69 -4.61
N THR A 71 -4.12 -6.94 -4.92
CA THR A 71 -3.07 -6.59 -3.95
C THR A 71 -3.52 -5.57 -2.89
N ARG A 72 -4.72 -4.99 -3.08
CA ARG A 72 -5.36 -4.12 -2.09
C ARG A 72 -6.55 -4.86 -1.46
N PRO A 73 -6.59 -5.01 -0.13
CA PRO A 73 -7.63 -5.80 0.55
C PRO A 73 -8.97 -5.04 0.67
N ILE A 74 -9.41 -4.39 -0.42
CA ILE A 74 -10.69 -3.66 -0.43
C ILE A 74 -11.83 -4.66 -0.63
N PRO A 75 -12.78 -4.76 0.31
CA PRO A 75 -13.91 -5.66 0.18
C PRO A 75 -15.00 -5.05 -0.73
N TYR A 76 -14.72 -4.92 -2.03
CA TYR A 76 -15.64 -4.34 -3.02
C TYR A 76 -17.01 -5.00 -3.03
N HIS A 77 -17.07 -6.31 -2.82
CA HIS A 77 -18.33 -7.06 -2.76
C HIS A 77 -19.30 -6.56 -1.69
N SER A 78 -18.83 -5.82 -0.68
CA SER A 78 -19.66 -5.33 0.43
C SER A 78 -20.30 -3.96 0.18
N PHE A 79 -19.91 -3.22 -0.86
CA PHE A 79 -20.46 -1.88 -1.15
C PHE A 79 -20.61 -1.55 -2.64
N LEU A 80 -19.85 -2.21 -3.51
CA LEU A 80 -19.90 -1.94 -4.96
C LEU A 80 -21.27 -2.25 -5.59
N PRO A 81 -22.00 -3.31 -5.17
CA PRO A 81 -23.37 -3.55 -5.65
C PRO A 81 -24.30 -2.37 -5.41
N GLU A 82 -24.25 -1.77 -4.22
CA GLU A 82 -25.06 -0.59 -3.84
C GLU A 82 -24.68 0.64 -4.66
N LEU A 83 -23.38 0.87 -4.91
CA LEU A 83 -22.90 1.95 -5.76
C LEU A 83 -23.42 1.79 -7.19
N LEU A 84 -23.34 0.58 -7.75
CA LEU A 84 -23.81 0.29 -9.11
C LEU A 84 -25.32 0.46 -9.20
N THR A 85 -26.08 -0.02 -8.22
CA THR A 85 -27.53 0.18 -8.14
C THR A 85 -27.88 1.66 -8.07
N TYR A 86 -27.19 2.42 -7.21
CA TYR A 86 -27.39 3.86 -7.11
C TYR A 86 -27.17 4.59 -8.44
N ILE A 87 -26.13 4.21 -9.20
CA ILE A 87 -25.83 4.79 -10.52
C ILE A 87 -26.93 4.44 -11.54
N ILE A 88 -27.40 3.19 -11.54
CA ILE A 88 -28.49 2.73 -12.44
C ILE A 88 -29.79 3.47 -12.15
N ASP A 89 -30.12 3.72 -10.89
CA ASP A 89 -31.30 4.46 -10.46
C ASP A 89 -31.29 5.94 -10.94
N GLN A 90 -30.12 6.45 -11.36
CA GLN A 90 -30.02 7.75 -12.05
C GLN A 90 -30.33 7.65 -13.57
N GLY A 91 -30.84 6.53 -14.05
CA GLY A 91 -31.19 6.31 -15.46
C GLY A 91 -30.05 5.88 -16.36
N ILE A 92 -28.94 5.41 -15.77
CA ILE A 92 -27.76 4.94 -16.50
C ILE A 92 -27.89 3.45 -16.76
N ARG A 93 -27.63 3.00 -17.99
CA ARG A 93 -27.72 1.59 -18.34
C ARG A 93 -26.46 0.85 -17.88
N LYS A 94 -26.60 -0.44 -17.56
CA LYS A 94 -25.46 -1.29 -17.15
C LYS A 94 -24.35 -1.32 -18.20
N ASP A 95 -24.70 -1.37 -19.48
CA ASP A 95 -23.73 -1.41 -20.58
C ASP A 95 -22.96 -0.08 -20.77
N GLU A 96 -23.37 1.00 -20.10
CA GLU A 96 -22.61 2.26 -20.05
C GLU A 96 -21.55 2.26 -18.98
N ILE A 97 -21.51 1.28 -18.06
CA ILE A 97 -20.57 1.23 -16.93
C ILE A 97 -19.41 0.27 -17.23
N ILE A 98 -18.20 0.74 -16.99
CA ILE A 98 -16.95 -0.05 -17.07
C ILE A 98 -16.28 -0.02 -15.70
N LEU A 99 -15.92 -1.20 -15.17
CA LEU A 99 -14.99 -1.33 -14.06
C LEU A 99 -13.57 -1.45 -14.61
N LEU A 100 -12.73 -0.45 -14.35
CA LEU A 100 -11.34 -0.42 -14.81
C LEU A 100 -10.41 -0.73 -13.64
N VAL A 101 -9.75 -1.89 -13.69
CA VAL A 101 -8.83 -2.34 -12.65
C VAL A 101 -7.49 -1.62 -12.80
N ALA A 102 -7.10 -0.84 -11.82
CA ALA A 102 -5.84 -0.09 -11.76
C ALA A 102 -4.68 -1.00 -11.34
N THR A 103 -4.19 -1.79 -12.27
CA THR A 103 -3.13 -2.80 -12.05
C THR A 103 -1.73 -2.20 -11.96
N GLY A 104 -1.53 -0.96 -12.48
CA GLY A 104 -0.18 -0.45 -12.70
C GLY A 104 0.62 -1.40 -13.61
N MET A 105 1.72 -1.97 -13.10
CA MET A 105 2.50 -3.00 -13.83
C MET A 105 2.30 -4.42 -13.28
N HIS A 106 1.29 -4.62 -12.45
CA HIS A 106 0.91 -5.98 -12.06
C HIS A 106 0.25 -6.70 -13.23
N ARG A 107 0.24 -8.04 -13.20
CA ARG A 107 -0.49 -8.85 -14.18
C ARG A 107 -1.99 -8.58 -14.13
N ALA A 108 -2.67 -8.87 -15.20
CA ALA A 108 -4.13 -8.85 -15.22
C ALA A 108 -4.72 -9.81 -14.18
N SER A 109 -5.87 -9.44 -13.64
CA SER A 109 -6.63 -10.24 -12.67
C SER A 109 -7.18 -11.51 -13.31
N THR A 110 -7.05 -12.63 -12.63
CA THR A 110 -7.72 -13.88 -13.04
C THR A 110 -9.23 -13.79 -12.81
N LEU A 111 -10.00 -14.66 -13.46
CA LEU A 111 -11.45 -14.73 -13.24
C LEU A 111 -11.80 -15.02 -11.76
N LYS A 112 -11.04 -15.90 -11.10
CA LYS A 112 -11.22 -16.20 -9.67
C LYS A 112 -11.00 -14.97 -8.79
N GLU A 113 -9.97 -14.18 -9.09
CA GLU A 113 -9.70 -12.94 -8.36
C GLU A 113 -10.79 -11.90 -8.59
N LYS A 114 -11.29 -11.75 -9.82
CA LYS A 114 -12.43 -10.86 -10.11
C LYS A 114 -13.67 -11.26 -9.34
N VAL A 115 -13.99 -12.56 -9.31
CA VAL A 115 -15.13 -13.08 -8.51
C VAL A 115 -14.91 -12.85 -7.02
N TYR A 116 -13.71 -13.07 -6.51
CA TYR A 116 -13.38 -12.79 -5.11
C TYR A 116 -13.56 -11.31 -4.76
N MET A 117 -13.02 -10.40 -5.58
CA MET A 117 -13.08 -8.95 -5.33
C MET A 117 -14.49 -8.38 -5.48
N PHE A 118 -15.20 -8.74 -6.54
CA PHE A 118 -16.43 -8.06 -6.96
C PHE A 118 -17.71 -8.88 -6.76
N GLY A 119 -17.59 -10.19 -6.61
CA GLY A 119 -18.73 -11.12 -6.59
C GLY A 119 -19.16 -11.58 -8.00
N GLN A 120 -19.73 -12.78 -8.09
CA GLN A 120 -20.12 -13.42 -9.34
C GLN A 120 -21.10 -12.56 -10.16
N TYR A 121 -22.11 -11.97 -9.49
CA TYR A 121 -23.11 -11.14 -10.17
C TYR A 121 -22.48 -9.96 -10.96
N ILE A 122 -21.51 -9.26 -10.37
CA ILE A 122 -20.85 -8.13 -11.04
C ILE A 122 -20.01 -8.63 -12.20
N VAL A 123 -19.28 -9.73 -12.02
CA VAL A 123 -18.45 -10.33 -13.09
C VAL A 123 -19.27 -10.75 -14.30
N ASP A 124 -20.49 -11.27 -14.08
CA ASP A 124 -21.37 -11.71 -15.16
C ASP A 124 -22.12 -10.57 -15.87
N ASN A 125 -22.29 -9.42 -15.22
CA ASN A 125 -23.20 -8.37 -15.68
C ASN A 125 -22.52 -7.06 -16.10
N TYR A 126 -21.22 -6.85 -15.79
CA TYR A 126 -20.50 -5.61 -16.08
C TYR A 126 -19.22 -5.89 -16.85
N LEU A 127 -18.80 -4.94 -17.69
CA LEU A 127 -17.52 -5.00 -18.36
C LEU A 127 -16.40 -4.65 -17.36
N ILE A 128 -15.49 -5.59 -17.14
CA ILE A 128 -14.31 -5.43 -16.26
C ILE A 128 -13.06 -5.52 -17.10
N ILE A 129 -12.29 -4.43 -17.14
CA ILE A 129 -11.07 -4.29 -17.93
C ILE A 129 -9.89 -4.11 -16.97
N ASP A 130 -8.82 -4.90 -17.15
CA ASP A 130 -7.57 -4.66 -16.46
C ASP A 130 -6.70 -3.68 -17.26
N HIS A 131 -6.12 -2.69 -16.60
CA HIS A 131 -5.13 -1.83 -17.23
C HIS A 131 -3.88 -2.63 -17.61
N ARG A 132 -3.24 -2.25 -18.71
CA ARG A 132 -1.99 -2.84 -19.21
C ARG A 132 -1.01 -1.73 -19.55
N ALA A 133 -0.09 -1.48 -18.63
CA ALA A 133 0.86 -0.37 -18.74
C ALA A 133 1.80 -0.47 -19.96
N GLU A 134 2.07 -1.70 -20.42
CA GLU A 134 2.93 -2.00 -21.57
C GLU A 134 2.21 -1.91 -22.93
N ASN A 135 0.88 -1.90 -22.93
CA ASN A 135 0.10 -1.86 -24.18
C ASN A 135 -0.14 -0.42 -24.64
N ILE A 136 0.76 0.09 -25.47
CA ILE A 136 0.70 1.48 -25.97
C ILE A 136 -0.56 1.79 -26.77
N ASP A 137 -1.19 0.80 -27.40
CA ASP A 137 -2.44 0.99 -28.16
C ASP A 137 -3.64 1.27 -27.25
N GLU A 138 -3.54 0.92 -25.98
CA GLU A 138 -4.55 1.21 -24.95
C GLU A 138 -4.26 2.52 -24.17
N LEU A 139 -3.24 3.28 -24.57
CA LEU A 139 -2.84 4.52 -23.91
C LEU A 139 -3.12 5.73 -24.79
N ILE A 140 -3.43 6.85 -24.16
CA ILE A 140 -3.54 8.16 -24.79
C ILE A 140 -2.51 9.09 -24.16
N THR A 141 -1.69 9.74 -25.02
CA THR A 141 -0.79 10.80 -24.57
C THR A 141 -1.59 12.09 -24.38
N LEU A 142 -1.53 12.64 -23.19
CA LEU A 142 -2.16 13.93 -22.87
C LEU A 142 -1.25 15.10 -23.23
N PRO A 143 -1.82 16.29 -23.52
CA PRO A 143 -1.03 17.49 -23.68
C PRO A 143 -0.35 17.89 -22.36
N GLY A 144 0.86 18.46 -22.47
CA GLY A 144 1.65 18.88 -21.30
C GLY A 144 2.61 17.81 -20.80
N LYS A 145 3.17 18.07 -19.63
CA LYS A 145 4.18 17.23 -18.99
C LYS A 145 3.81 17.01 -17.52
N SER A 146 4.25 15.90 -16.95
CA SER A 146 4.15 15.64 -15.52
C SER A 146 5.11 16.54 -14.72
N TRP A 147 5.04 16.49 -13.40
CA TRP A 147 5.94 17.24 -12.52
C TRP A 147 7.42 16.97 -12.81
N SER A 148 7.77 15.74 -13.13
CA SER A 148 9.14 15.36 -13.50
C SER A 148 9.52 15.68 -14.96
N GLY A 149 8.65 16.30 -15.74
CA GLY A 149 8.89 16.67 -17.12
C GLY A 149 8.64 15.58 -18.16
N ASN A 150 8.01 14.46 -17.76
CA ASN A 150 7.72 13.35 -18.67
C ASN A 150 6.37 13.46 -19.37
N GLU A 151 6.21 12.72 -20.46
CA GLU A 151 4.91 12.57 -21.12
C GLU A 151 3.91 11.88 -20.22
N ILE A 152 2.68 12.39 -20.22
CA ILE A 152 1.58 11.78 -19.48
C ILE A 152 0.81 10.86 -20.42
N LYS A 153 0.92 9.56 -20.23
CA LYS A 153 0.18 8.54 -20.99
C LYS A 153 -0.74 7.79 -20.05
N LEU A 154 -2.04 7.87 -20.31
CA LEU A 154 -3.08 7.27 -19.47
C LEU A 154 -3.93 6.27 -20.27
N ASN A 155 -4.54 5.34 -19.54
CA ASN A 155 -5.46 4.36 -20.08
C ASN A 155 -6.57 5.03 -20.89
N ARG A 156 -6.79 4.54 -22.13
CA ARG A 156 -7.76 5.09 -23.09
C ARG A 156 -9.17 5.13 -22.52
N HIS A 157 -9.64 4.05 -21.87
CA HIS A 157 -10.99 4.01 -21.31
C HIS A 157 -11.21 5.09 -20.26
N TYR A 158 -10.17 5.39 -19.45
CA TYR A 158 -10.22 6.46 -18.47
C TYR A 158 -10.28 7.84 -19.12
N VAL A 159 -9.41 8.09 -20.12
CA VAL A 159 -9.33 9.41 -20.79
C VAL A 159 -10.61 9.72 -21.57
N GLU A 160 -11.14 8.73 -22.30
CA GLU A 160 -12.34 8.89 -23.17
C GLU A 160 -13.66 8.77 -22.41
N ALA A 161 -13.63 8.53 -21.08
CA ALA A 161 -14.84 8.39 -20.27
C ALA A 161 -15.70 9.66 -20.29
N GLY A 162 -17.02 9.47 -20.34
CA GLY A 162 -17.98 10.55 -20.15
C GLY A 162 -18.07 10.99 -18.68
N PHE A 163 -17.74 10.07 -17.75
CA PHE A 163 -17.69 10.33 -16.32
C PHE A 163 -16.70 9.35 -15.63
N ARG A 164 -15.86 9.87 -14.75
CA ARG A 164 -14.80 9.13 -14.09
C ARG A 164 -15.03 9.08 -12.60
N ILE A 165 -15.14 7.87 -12.05
CA ILE A 165 -15.17 7.64 -10.60
C ILE A 165 -13.88 6.88 -10.24
N ILE A 166 -13.11 7.36 -9.29
CA ILE A 166 -12.00 6.59 -8.73
C ILE A 166 -12.35 6.07 -7.34
N THR A 167 -11.93 4.86 -7.06
CA THR A 167 -12.00 4.26 -5.71
C THR A 167 -10.60 3.91 -5.24
N GLY A 168 -10.34 3.93 -3.94
CA GLY A 168 -9.03 3.57 -3.43
C GLY A 168 -8.96 3.47 -1.92
N LEU A 169 -8.15 2.53 -1.43
CA LEU A 169 -7.81 2.39 -0.02
C LEU A 169 -6.84 3.51 0.38
N VAL A 170 -7.20 4.26 1.42
CA VAL A 170 -6.32 5.28 2.00
C VAL A 170 -5.68 4.73 3.27
N GLU A 171 -4.39 4.60 3.22
CA GLU A 171 -3.49 4.16 4.30
C GLU A 171 -2.13 4.84 4.12
N THR A 172 -1.27 4.79 5.11
CA THR A 172 0.12 5.25 4.94
C THR A 172 0.85 4.41 3.90
N HIS A 173 1.76 5.03 3.16
CA HIS A 173 2.46 4.36 2.07
C HIS A 173 3.95 4.71 2.07
N PHE A 174 4.79 3.70 2.17
CA PHE A 174 6.24 3.78 2.37
C PHE A 174 7.06 4.48 1.26
N MET A 175 6.41 4.92 0.17
CA MET A 175 7.02 5.73 -0.90
C MET A 175 6.27 7.04 -1.12
N SER A 176 4.94 7.01 -1.21
CA SER A 176 4.10 8.13 -1.67
C SER A 176 3.41 8.90 -0.53
N GLY A 177 3.80 8.64 0.71
CA GLY A 177 3.14 9.18 1.89
C GLY A 177 1.84 8.46 2.22
N PHE A 178 0.87 8.52 1.31
CA PHE A 178 -0.43 7.85 1.43
C PHE A 178 -0.86 7.20 0.12
N SER A 179 -1.66 6.12 0.24
CA SER A 179 -2.34 5.44 -0.88
C SER A 179 -3.71 6.08 -1.18
N GLY A 180 -4.48 5.49 -2.09
CA GLY A 180 -5.79 5.97 -2.51
C GLY A 180 -5.74 7.22 -3.37
N GLY A 181 -6.93 7.80 -3.64
CA GLY A 181 -7.10 9.03 -4.42
C GLY A 181 -6.34 9.02 -5.73
N ARG A 182 -5.45 10.00 -5.90
CA ARG A 182 -4.60 10.18 -7.09
C ARG A 182 -3.77 8.95 -7.49
N LYS A 183 -3.48 8.03 -6.54
CA LYS A 183 -2.72 6.82 -6.86
C LYS A 183 -3.51 5.81 -7.68
N SER A 184 -4.81 5.86 -7.67
CA SER A 184 -5.64 5.06 -8.58
C SER A 184 -5.42 5.46 -10.04
N ILE A 185 -4.95 6.69 -10.30
CA ILE A 185 -4.61 7.20 -11.63
C ILE A 185 -3.12 6.99 -11.91
N CYS A 186 -2.23 7.47 -11.05
CA CYS A 186 -0.79 7.29 -11.16
C CYS A 186 -0.22 6.73 -9.85
N PRO A 187 0.36 5.52 -9.85
CA PRO A 187 0.75 4.71 -11.02
C PRO A 187 -0.30 3.75 -11.58
N GLY A 188 -1.55 3.78 -11.13
CA GLY A 188 -2.56 2.75 -11.42
C GLY A 188 -2.93 2.58 -12.89
N LEU A 189 -2.95 3.66 -13.69
CA LEU A 189 -3.45 3.70 -15.08
C LEU A 189 -2.47 4.33 -16.07
N VAL A 190 -1.22 4.56 -15.69
CA VAL A 190 -0.19 5.17 -16.55
C VAL A 190 0.62 4.14 -17.33
N SER A 191 1.39 4.61 -18.33
CA SER A 191 2.30 3.77 -19.09
C SER A 191 3.42 3.17 -18.25
N LEU A 192 4.02 2.08 -18.74
CA LEU A 192 5.16 1.41 -18.11
C LEU A 192 6.32 2.39 -17.87
N ASP A 193 6.63 3.26 -18.83
CA ASP A 193 7.71 4.27 -18.69
C ASP A 193 7.47 5.19 -17.48
N SER A 194 6.22 5.63 -17.28
CA SER A 194 5.85 6.46 -16.13
C SER A 194 5.97 5.69 -14.81
N ILE A 195 5.63 4.40 -14.79
CA ILE A 195 5.77 3.54 -13.61
C ILE A 195 7.25 3.31 -13.29
N GLN A 196 8.08 3.09 -14.29
CA GLN A 196 9.52 2.90 -14.12
C GLN A 196 10.18 4.15 -13.55
N LEU A 197 9.80 5.33 -14.04
CA LEU A 197 10.27 6.60 -13.50
C LEU A 197 9.87 6.75 -12.02
N PHE A 198 8.58 6.56 -11.72
CA PHE A 198 8.00 6.67 -10.39
C PHE A 198 8.66 5.71 -9.36
N HIS A 199 9.12 4.55 -9.81
CA HIS A 199 9.83 3.56 -9.01
C HIS A 199 11.36 3.58 -9.22
N GLY A 200 11.86 4.61 -9.90
CA GLY A 200 13.29 4.78 -10.18
C GLY A 200 14.09 5.32 -9.00
N TYR A 201 15.43 5.25 -9.14
CA TYR A 201 16.37 5.66 -8.09
C TYR A 201 16.11 7.09 -7.61
N ASN A 202 15.95 8.05 -8.52
CA ASN A 202 15.84 9.47 -8.16
C ASN A 202 14.62 9.78 -7.28
N PHE A 203 13.50 9.09 -7.51
CA PHE A 203 12.29 9.25 -6.69
C PHE A 203 12.47 8.57 -5.33
N LEU A 204 12.86 7.30 -5.35
CA LEU A 204 12.87 6.49 -4.13
C LEU A 204 14.09 6.74 -3.24
N ASN A 205 15.14 7.38 -3.75
CA ASN A 205 16.28 7.80 -2.91
C ASN A 205 16.03 9.12 -2.17
N HIS A 206 14.95 9.83 -2.52
CA HIS A 206 14.59 11.05 -1.81
C HIS A 206 14.11 10.74 -0.39
N PRO A 207 14.59 11.48 0.64
CA PRO A 207 14.22 11.19 2.04
C PRO A 207 12.71 11.28 2.28
N ASN A 208 12.02 12.23 1.63
CA ASN A 208 10.59 12.42 1.76
C ASN A 208 9.74 11.38 1.00
N ALA A 209 10.34 10.51 0.16
CA ALA A 209 9.64 9.34 -0.39
C ALA A 209 9.44 8.29 0.72
N SER A 210 8.58 8.58 1.68
CA SER A 210 8.42 7.83 2.94
C SER A 210 6.96 7.85 3.43
N ASN A 211 6.66 7.04 4.46
CA ASN A 211 5.36 6.97 5.09
C ASN A 211 4.91 8.34 5.62
N ALA A 212 3.65 8.64 5.44
CA ALA A 212 2.94 9.80 5.97
C ALA A 212 3.49 11.18 5.54
N ILE A 213 4.51 11.24 4.67
CA ILE A 213 5.11 12.48 4.16
C ILE A 213 4.55 12.79 2.79
N LEU A 214 3.91 13.97 2.64
CA LEU A 214 3.42 14.51 1.36
C LEU A 214 4.26 15.69 0.89
N GLU A 215 4.71 16.54 1.83
CA GLU A 215 5.51 17.73 1.53
C GLU A 215 6.85 17.31 0.93
N ASP A 216 7.19 17.92 -0.21
CA ASP A 216 8.39 17.62 -0.99
C ASP A 216 8.62 16.12 -1.30
N ASN A 217 7.58 15.32 -1.27
CA ASN A 217 7.63 13.93 -1.68
C ASN A 217 7.49 13.82 -3.20
N PRO A 218 8.55 13.43 -3.94
CA PRO A 218 8.52 13.39 -5.40
C PRO A 218 7.48 12.42 -5.96
N CYS A 219 7.22 11.31 -5.27
CA CYS A 219 6.16 10.38 -5.67
C CYS A 219 4.78 11.02 -5.52
N HIS A 220 4.55 11.81 -4.46
CA HIS A 220 3.31 12.56 -4.28
C HIS A 220 3.14 13.65 -5.34
N GLN A 221 4.20 14.40 -5.64
CA GLN A 221 4.16 15.48 -6.62
C GLN A 221 3.90 14.94 -8.03
N GLU A 222 4.57 13.87 -8.43
CA GLU A 222 4.37 13.21 -9.72
C GLU A 222 2.94 12.71 -9.90
N ASN A 223 2.45 11.88 -8.97
CA ASN A 223 1.11 11.31 -9.11
C ASN A 223 0.00 12.38 -9.01
N THR A 224 0.22 13.46 -8.26
CA THR A 224 -0.71 14.60 -8.20
C THR A 224 -0.75 15.36 -9.51
N SER A 225 0.41 15.60 -10.14
CA SER A 225 0.49 16.31 -11.44
C SER A 225 -0.21 15.52 -12.56
N VAL A 226 -0.02 14.20 -12.59
CA VAL A 226 -0.70 13.31 -13.55
C VAL A 226 -2.21 13.30 -13.32
N ALA A 227 -2.65 13.19 -12.07
CA ALA A 227 -4.06 13.20 -11.72
C ALA A 227 -4.74 14.54 -12.07
N ARG A 228 -4.02 15.66 -11.95
CA ARG A 228 -4.52 16.99 -12.37
C ARG A 228 -4.64 17.14 -13.89
N ALA A 229 -3.80 16.46 -14.66
CA ALA A 229 -3.88 16.48 -16.13
C ALA A 229 -5.15 15.80 -16.68
N CYS A 230 -5.67 14.80 -15.98
CA CYS A 230 -6.94 14.14 -16.29
C CYS A 230 -7.66 13.78 -14.98
N PRO A 231 -8.35 14.74 -14.35
CA PRO A 231 -8.96 14.52 -13.05
C PRO A 231 -10.16 13.59 -13.12
N ALA A 232 -10.42 12.86 -12.03
CA ALA A 232 -11.68 12.18 -11.84
C ALA A 232 -12.81 13.17 -11.55
N ASP A 233 -14.02 12.84 -11.99
CA ASP A 233 -15.22 13.65 -11.71
C ASP A 233 -15.74 13.41 -10.28
N PHE A 234 -15.41 12.24 -9.69
CA PHE A 234 -15.77 11.87 -8.33
C PHE A 234 -14.78 10.85 -7.75
N SER A 235 -14.52 10.93 -6.44
CA SER A 235 -13.66 10.01 -5.71
C SER A 235 -14.39 9.35 -4.56
N ILE A 236 -14.10 8.07 -4.30
CA ILE A 236 -14.57 7.30 -3.15
C ILE A 236 -13.35 6.71 -2.45
N ASN A 237 -12.96 7.31 -1.35
CA ASN A 237 -11.81 6.89 -0.54
C ASN A 237 -12.31 5.98 0.59
N ILE A 238 -11.69 4.80 0.70
CA ILE A 238 -12.05 3.75 1.64
C ILE A 238 -10.98 3.69 2.72
N ILE A 239 -11.37 3.59 3.97
CA ILE A 239 -10.47 3.33 5.10
C ILE A 239 -10.89 2.02 5.75
N LEU A 240 -9.92 1.17 6.02
CA LEU A 240 -10.10 -0.09 6.74
C LEU A 240 -9.57 0.04 8.18
N ASP A 241 -10.19 -0.67 9.10
CA ASP A 241 -9.69 -0.84 10.46
C ASP A 241 -8.57 -1.91 10.52
N GLN A 242 -8.02 -2.15 11.70
CA GLN A 242 -7.00 -3.16 11.98
C GLN A 242 -7.45 -4.60 11.67
N ASN A 243 -8.77 -4.85 11.61
CA ASN A 243 -9.37 -6.13 11.24
C ASN A 243 -9.69 -6.23 9.75
N LYS A 244 -9.24 -5.24 8.93
CA LYS A 244 -9.49 -5.14 7.49
C LYS A 244 -10.99 -5.01 7.12
N LYS A 245 -11.81 -4.60 8.08
CA LYS A 245 -13.20 -4.20 7.83
C LYS A 245 -13.26 -2.73 7.42
N ILE A 246 -14.27 -2.38 6.64
CA ILE A 246 -14.48 -0.97 6.27
C ILE A 246 -14.80 -0.19 7.53
N ASN A 247 -13.97 0.82 7.80
CA ASN A 247 -14.14 1.75 8.91
C ASN A 247 -14.99 2.95 8.48
N CYS A 248 -14.64 3.59 7.35
CA CYS A 248 -15.39 4.72 6.81
C CYS A 248 -15.10 4.98 5.34
N PHE A 249 -15.90 5.87 4.74
CA PHE A 249 -15.72 6.39 3.39
C PHE A 249 -15.65 7.92 3.41
N PHE A 250 -14.77 8.48 2.58
CA PHE A 250 -14.72 9.89 2.24
C PHE A 250 -14.87 10.04 0.74
N SER A 251 -16.03 10.57 0.30
CA SER A 251 -16.35 10.70 -1.12
C SER A 251 -16.51 12.17 -1.51
N GLY A 252 -16.28 12.49 -2.79
CA GLY A 252 -16.49 13.86 -3.28
C GLY A 252 -15.50 14.29 -4.34
N GLU A 253 -15.06 15.56 -4.28
CA GLU A 253 -14.01 16.09 -5.12
C GLU A 253 -12.73 15.29 -4.93
N GLN A 254 -12.00 15.04 -6.01
CA GLN A 254 -10.89 14.09 -6.04
C GLN A 254 -9.81 14.38 -5.01
N PHE A 255 -9.44 15.63 -4.82
CA PHE A 255 -8.36 16.05 -3.92
C PHE A 255 -8.88 16.31 -2.51
N ASP A 256 -9.95 17.10 -2.35
CA ASP A 256 -10.51 17.46 -1.06
C ASP A 256 -10.97 16.24 -0.25
N SER A 257 -11.65 15.29 -0.90
CA SER A 257 -12.10 14.06 -0.25
C SER A 257 -10.92 13.15 0.15
N HIS A 258 -9.87 13.12 -0.67
CA HIS A 258 -8.66 12.36 -0.36
C HIS A 258 -7.85 13.02 0.77
N GLU A 259 -7.74 14.35 0.80
CA GLU A 259 -7.07 15.07 1.90
C GLU A 259 -7.81 14.89 3.22
N THR A 260 -9.14 14.90 3.20
CA THR A 260 -9.97 14.59 4.37
C THR A 260 -9.71 13.16 4.85
N ALA A 261 -9.67 12.19 3.94
CA ALA A 261 -9.35 10.80 4.26
C ALA A 261 -7.93 10.66 4.85
N ILE A 262 -6.94 11.37 4.28
CA ILE A 262 -5.56 11.40 4.80
C ILE A 262 -5.51 11.96 6.21
N SER A 263 -6.25 13.05 6.49
CA SER A 263 -6.32 13.66 7.82
C SER A 263 -6.86 12.66 8.84
N TYR A 264 -7.92 11.95 8.49
CA TYR A 264 -8.49 10.90 9.33
C TYR A 264 -7.51 9.74 9.58
N VAL A 265 -6.78 9.29 8.53
CA VAL A 265 -5.73 8.25 8.68
C VAL A 265 -4.60 8.76 9.58
N LYS A 266 -4.17 10.02 9.44
CA LYS A 266 -3.14 10.61 10.31
C LYS A 266 -3.55 10.58 11.79
N GLU A 267 -4.78 10.96 12.10
CA GLU A 267 -5.30 10.97 13.46
C GLU A 267 -5.35 9.56 14.07
N ASN A 268 -5.71 8.56 13.29
CA ASN A 268 -6.00 7.21 13.79
C ASN A 268 -4.85 6.21 13.67
N SER A 269 -3.93 6.40 12.70
CA SER A 269 -2.85 5.44 12.46
C SER A 269 -1.44 6.04 12.37
N CYS A 270 -1.27 7.34 12.63
CA CYS A 270 0.05 7.95 12.75
C CYS A 270 0.31 8.38 14.18
N LYS A 271 1.47 8.01 14.73
CA LYS A 271 1.88 8.38 16.09
C LYS A 271 3.22 9.10 16.10
N LYS A 272 3.28 10.23 16.80
CA LYS A 272 4.53 10.99 16.94
C LYS A 272 5.56 10.19 17.70
N VAL A 273 6.79 10.23 17.20
CA VAL A 273 7.95 9.66 17.89
C VAL A 273 8.44 10.63 18.94
N GLU A 274 8.24 10.30 20.21
CA GLU A 274 8.73 11.12 21.33
C GLU A 274 10.19 10.77 21.66
N VAL A 275 10.52 9.50 21.59
CA VAL A 275 11.87 8.98 21.93
C VAL A 275 12.25 7.88 20.95
N LEU A 276 13.47 7.93 20.42
CA LEU A 276 14.02 6.86 19.59
C LEU A 276 14.37 5.64 20.44
N ALA A 277 13.98 4.47 19.96
CA ALA A 277 14.25 3.18 20.58
C ALA A 277 15.63 2.63 20.19
N ASP A 278 16.23 1.84 21.08
CA ASP A 278 17.44 1.05 20.80
C ASP A 278 17.12 -0.23 20.03
N ALA A 279 15.91 -0.77 20.26
CA ALA A 279 15.40 -1.94 19.56
C ALA A 279 13.94 -1.75 19.17
N VAL A 280 13.54 -2.31 18.03
CA VAL A 280 12.18 -2.36 17.53
C VAL A 280 11.72 -3.80 17.38
N ILE A 281 10.53 -4.10 17.84
CA ILE A 281 9.85 -5.38 17.64
C ILE A 281 8.64 -5.13 16.75
N THR A 282 8.64 -5.70 15.55
CA THR A 282 7.59 -5.42 14.56
C THR A 282 7.05 -6.67 13.89
N SER A 283 5.73 -6.75 13.80
CA SER A 283 5.05 -7.60 12.85
C SER A 283 5.23 -7.08 11.41
N CYS A 284 4.98 -7.92 10.44
CA CYS A 284 4.86 -7.53 9.03
C CYS A 284 3.40 -7.40 8.55
N GLY A 285 2.44 -7.30 9.49
CA GLY A 285 1.03 -6.99 9.21
C GLY A 285 0.09 -8.19 9.13
N GLY A 286 0.58 -9.43 9.30
CA GLY A 286 -0.23 -10.64 9.24
C GLY A 286 -0.83 -10.92 7.85
N TYR A 287 -1.59 -12.01 7.75
CA TYR A 287 -2.23 -12.45 6.51
C TYR A 287 -3.23 -11.40 5.97
N PRO A 288 -3.27 -11.13 4.66
CA PRO A 288 -2.42 -11.69 3.58
C PRO A 288 -1.13 -10.89 3.32
N LEU A 289 -0.86 -9.83 4.07
CA LEU A 289 0.27 -8.94 3.77
C LEU A 289 1.62 -9.64 4.00
N ASP A 290 1.73 -10.48 5.02
CA ASP A 290 2.96 -11.18 5.37
C ASP A 290 3.14 -12.55 4.71
N ASP A 291 2.32 -12.88 3.67
CA ASP A 291 2.47 -14.13 2.91
C ASP A 291 3.79 -14.23 2.14
N THR A 292 4.43 -13.10 1.86
CA THR A 292 5.74 -13.07 1.19
C THR A 292 6.70 -12.13 1.89
N PHE A 293 7.99 -12.47 1.89
CA PHE A 293 9.04 -11.58 2.39
C PHE A 293 9.08 -10.24 1.63
N TYR A 294 8.78 -10.27 0.33
CA TYR A 294 8.64 -9.06 -0.49
C TYR A 294 7.69 -8.03 0.15
N GLN A 295 6.54 -8.47 0.62
CA GLN A 295 5.57 -7.59 1.28
C GLN A 295 6.01 -7.21 2.69
N CYS A 296 6.71 -8.10 3.40
CA CYS A 296 7.21 -7.85 4.76
C CYS A 296 8.15 -6.64 4.85
N VAL A 297 8.85 -6.28 3.76
CA VAL A 297 9.70 -5.07 3.70
C VAL A 297 8.93 -3.80 4.08
N LYS A 298 7.61 -3.75 3.87
CA LYS A 298 6.78 -2.61 4.30
C LYS A 298 6.80 -2.41 5.82
N GLY A 299 6.72 -3.51 6.59
CA GLY A 299 6.82 -3.48 8.05
C GLY A 299 8.22 -3.03 8.51
N LEU A 300 9.27 -3.52 7.81
CA LEU A 300 10.65 -3.13 8.10
C LEU A 300 10.89 -1.62 7.89
N VAL A 301 10.41 -1.07 6.77
CA VAL A 301 10.57 0.35 6.45
C VAL A 301 9.71 1.22 7.36
N ASN A 302 8.51 0.75 7.73
CA ASN A 302 7.57 1.53 8.51
C ASN A 302 8.14 1.95 9.88
N CYS A 303 8.90 1.11 10.53
CA CYS A 303 9.40 1.38 11.88
C CYS A 303 10.66 2.28 11.93
N LEU A 304 11.27 2.62 10.79
CA LEU A 304 12.54 3.39 10.73
C LEU A 304 12.53 4.74 11.45
N PRO A 305 11.44 5.54 11.45
CA PRO A 305 11.42 6.79 12.20
C PRO A 305 11.50 6.61 13.72
N ALA A 306 11.17 5.42 14.24
CA ALA A 306 11.17 5.16 15.69
C ALA A 306 12.47 4.57 16.23
N ILE A 307 13.43 4.22 15.37
CA ILE A 307 14.68 3.54 15.77
C ILE A 307 15.92 4.45 15.64
N LYS A 308 16.86 4.29 16.54
CA LYS A 308 18.19 4.93 16.47
C LYS A 308 19.03 4.40 15.32
N GLU A 309 20.03 5.17 14.89
CA GLU A 309 21.08 4.66 14.02
C GLU A 309 21.79 3.46 14.67
N ASN A 310 22.00 2.40 13.88
CA ASN A 310 22.51 1.11 14.33
C ASN A 310 21.65 0.42 15.41
N GLY A 311 20.39 0.80 15.53
CA GLY A 311 19.42 0.12 16.38
C GLY A 311 19.04 -1.25 15.82
N GLU A 312 18.50 -2.12 16.67
CA GLU A 312 18.19 -3.51 16.35
C GLU A 312 16.70 -3.69 15.98
N ILE A 313 16.42 -4.35 14.87
CA ILE A 313 15.05 -4.69 14.46
C ILE A 313 14.86 -6.21 14.59
N ILE A 314 13.87 -6.62 15.37
CA ILE A 314 13.31 -7.95 15.39
C ILE A 314 11.99 -7.90 14.63
N ALA A 315 11.99 -8.40 13.41
CA ALA A 315 10.81 -8.47 12.56
C ALA A 315 10.37 -9.92 12.33
N PHE A 316 9.09 -10.12 12.11
CA PHE A 316 8.56 -11.44 11.83
C PHE A 316 7.34 -11.39 10.90
N GLY A 317 7.22 -12.43 10.07
CA GLY A 317 6.13 -12.62 9.12
C GLY A 317 6.02 -14.08 8.70
N GLY A 318 4.81 -14.52 8.39
CA GLY A 318 4.51 -15.92 8.07
C GLY A 318 5.23 -16.42 6.82
N CYS A 319 5.30 -15.60 5.77
CA CYS A 319 5.93 -15.89 4.48
C CYS A 319 5.49 -17.25 3.89
N SER A 320 4.20 -17.58 4.01
CA SER A 320 3.65 -18.89 3.56
C SER A 320 3.83 -19.14 2.05
N GLU A 321 3.99 -18.06 1.26
CA GLU A 321 4.31 -18.09 -0.17
C GLU A 321 5.80 -17.76 -0.46
N GLY A 322 6.65 -17.84 0.58
CA GLY A 322 8.10 -17.69 0.45
C GLY A 322 8.56 -16.24 0.22
N THR A 323 9.58 -16.07 -0.64
CA THR A 323 10.16 -14.76 -0.93
C THR A 323 9.21 -13.86 -1.73
N GLY A 324 8.32 -14.41 -2.55
CA GLY A 324 7.41 -13.69 -3.44
C GLY A 324 7.96 -13.55 -4.87
N SER A 325 8.16 -12.32 -5.36
CA SER A 325 8.61 -12.04 -6.74
C SER A 325 9.93 -12.74 -7.09
N ILE A 326 9.94 -13.38 -8.26
CA ILE A 326 11.14 -14.04 -8.79
C ILE A 326 12.25 -13.03 -9.07
N GLU A 327 11.90 -11.88 -9.64
CA GLU A 327 12.84 -10.80 -9.96
C GLU A 327 13.46 -10.21 -8.69
N TYR A 328 12.64 -9.99 -7.66
CA TYR A 328 13.13 -9.55 -6.36
C TYR A 328 14.09 -10.56 -5.73
N LYS A 329 13.72 -11.86 -5.74
CA LYS A 329 14.60 -12.94 -5.24
C LYS A 329 15.94 -12.99 -5.96
N GLN A 330 15.95 -12.83 -7.28
CA GLN A 330 17.17 -12.79 -8.10
C GLN A 330 18.03 -11.57 -7.76
N LEU A 331 17.42 -10.38 -7.60
CA LEU A 331 18.10 -9.17 -7.18
C LEU A 331 18.73 -9.32 -5.79
N MET A 332 17.98 -9.83 -4.82
CA MET A 332 18.47 -10.08 -3.47
C MET A 332 19.66 -11.04 -3.48
N LYS A 333 19.58 -12.14 -4.22
CA LYS A 333 20.69 -13.09 -4.36
C LYS A 333 21.92 -12.46 -5.03
N LYS A 334 21.72 -11.65 -6.08
CA LYS A 334 22.83 -10.96 -6.78
C LYS A 334 23.52 -9.93 -5.92
N TYR A 335 22.74 -9.16 -5.14
CA TYR A 335 23.24 -8.02 -4.38
C TYR A 335 23.25 -8.23 -2.85
N SER A 336 23.12 -9.48 -2.39
CA SER A 336 23.09 -9.78 -0.95
C SER A 336 24.15 -8.99 -0.19
N PHE A 337 23.73 -8.12 0.74
CA PHE A 337 24.56 -7.18 1.52
C PHE A 337 25.42 -6.18 0.71
N ARG A 338 25.46 -6.25 -0.63
CA ARG A 338 26.18 -5.30 -1.50
C ARG A 338 25.28 -4.13 -1.89
N THR A 339 24.82 -3.40 -0.89
CA THR A 339 23.79 -2.35 -1.04
C THR A 339 24.25 -1.19 -1.92
N GLU A 340 25.52 -0.77 -1.79
CA GLU A 340 26.05 0.35 -2.58
C GLU A 340 26.25 -0.03 -4.05
N ASP A 341 26.66 -1.28 -4.34
CA ASP A 341 26.78 -1.77 -5.73
C ASP A 341 25.44 -1.68 -6.45
N PHE A 342 24.37 -2.17 -5.79
CA PHE A 342 23.02 -2.08 -6.35
C PHE A 342 22.57 -0.65 -6.59
N LEU A 343 22.73 0.24 -5.60
CA LEU A 343 22.32 1.64 -5.72
C LEU A 343 23.10 2.36 -6.82
N ASN A 344 24.39 2.09 -6.98
CA ASN A 344 25.22 2.65 -8.05
C ASN A 344 24.76 2.13 -9.43
N ASP A 345 24.46 0.84 -9.54
CA ASP A 345 23.99 0.24 -10.80
C ASP A 345 22.68 0.87 -11.27
N ILE A 346 21.66 1.00 -10.38
CA ILE A 346 20.38 1.61 -10.74
C ILE A 346 20.47 3.13 -10.93
N LYS A 347 21.34 3.83 -10.18
CA LYS A 347 21.59 5.27 -10.35
C LYS A 347 22.18 5.58 -11.71
N ASN A 348 23.08 4.73 -12.20
CA ASN A 348 23.71 4.86 -13.50
C ASN A 348 22.83 4.36 -14.65
N GLY A 349 21.61 3.91 -14.39
CA GLY A 349 20.67 3.44 -15.41
C GLY A 349 21.11 2.16 -16.12
N LEU A 350 21.92 1.32 -15.47
CA LEU A 350 22.43 0.08 -16.07
C LEU A 350 21.30 -0.91 -16.37
N PHE A 351 20.22 -0.86 -15.60
CA PHE A 351 19.02 -1.66 -15.80
C PHE A 351 17.81 -1.05 -15.08
N PHE A 352 16.62 -1.47 -15.51
CA PHE A 352 15.41 -1.43 -14.72
C PHE A 352 14.83 -2.84 -14.67
N ILE A 353 14.76 -3.41 -13.48
CA ILE A 353 14.17 -4.74 -13.24
C ILE A 353 12.92 -4.54 -12.40
N LYS A 354 11.85 -5.25 -12.78
CA LYS A 354 10.61 -5.28 -11.98
C LYS A 354 10.94 -5.61 -10.52
N ASP A 355 10.25 -4.94 -9.62
CA ASP A 355 10.40 -5.08 -8.17
C ASP A 355 11.75 -4.60 -7.57
N GLN A 356 12.63 -3.97 -8.36
CA GLN A 356 13.88 -3.38 -7.85
C GLN A 356 13.65 -2.33 -6.76
N TRP A 357 12.51 -1.66 -6.78
CA TRP A 357 12.12 -0.68 -5.76
C TRP A 357 11.99 -1.29 -4.37
N GLN A 358 11.62 -2.55 -4.26
CA GLN A 358 11.51 -3.22 -2.97
C GLN A 358 12.89 -3.45 -2.35
N LEU A 359 13.89 -3.81 -3.17
CA LEU A 359 15.28 -3.88 -2.70
C LEU A 359 15.79 -2.49 -2.31
N GLN A 360 15.47 -1.44 -3.07
CA GLN A 360 15.84 -0.08 -2.72
C GLN A 360 15.25 0.35 -1.35
N MET A 361 14.02 -0.04 -1.06
CA MET A 361 13.39 0.21 0.24
C MET A 361 14.02 -0.64 1.35
N HIS A 362 14.34 -1.91 1.10
CA HIS A 362 15.06 -2.77 2.05
C HIS A 362 16.44 -2.19 2.39
N ILE A 363 17.16 -1.63 1.42
CA ILE A 363 18.45 -0.98 1.63
C ILE A 363 18.35 0.19 2.61
N ARG A 364 17.23 0.94 2.63
CA ARG A 364 17.02 1.98 3.65
C ARG A 364 17.06 1.39 5.07
N VAL A 365 16.49 0.20 5.25
CA VAL A 365 16.53 -0.50 6.54
C VAL A 365 17.97 -0.84 6.90
N LEU A 366 18.70 -1.48 5.98
CA LEU A 366 20.11 -1.87 6.20
C LEU A 366 21.02 -0.68 6.47
N LYS A 367 20.77 0.47 5.82
CA LYS A 367 21.54 1.71 6.09
C LYS A 367 21.27 2.23 7.51
N LYS A 368 20.06 2.10 8.00
CA LYS A 368 19.68 2.56 9.35
C LYS A 368 20.16 1.63 10.46
N THR A 369 20.01 0.32 10.26
CA THR A 369 20.33 -0.69 11.30
C THR A 369 21.75 -1.23 11.23
N GLY A 370 22.38 -1.17 10.05
CA GLY A 370 23.55 -2.00 9.74
C GLY A 370 23.14 -3.46 9.47
N GLN A 371 24.10 -4.22 8.92
CA GLN A 371 23.84 -5.60 8.46
C GLN A 371 23.57 -6.59 9.61
N ASN A 372 24.12 -6.34 10.79
CA ASN A 372 24.06 -7.28 11.90
C ASN A 372 22.85 -7.10 12.83
N ASN A 373 22.07 -6.04 12.63
CA ASN A 373 21.00 -5.66 13.57
C ASN A 373 19.59 -5.81 12.96
N LEU A 374 19.47 -6.39 11.76
CA LEU A 374 18.18 -6.71 11.16
C LEU A 374 17.92 -8.20 11.28
N HIS A 375 17.09 -8.60 12.24
CA HIS A 375 16.69 -9.99 12.49
C HIS A 375 15.30 -10.26 11.91
N PHE A 376 15.16 -11.35 11.17
CA PHE A 376 13.89 -11.73 10.59
C PHE A 376 13.50 -13.17 10.94
N TYR A 377 12.31 -13.35 11.51
CA TYR A 377 11.75 -14.62 11.97
C TYR A 377 10.62 -15.08 11.06
N THR A 378 10.68 -16.32 10.59
CA THR A 378 9.62 -16.91 9.76
C THR A 378 9.61 -18.43 9.83
N SER A 379 8.44 -19.01 9.57
CA SER A 379 8.28 -20.44 9.32
C SER A 379 8.19 -20.79 7.83
N GLY A 380 7.95 -19.80 6.96
CA GLY A 380 7.63 -20.04 5.54
C GLY A 380 8.82 -20.03 4.58
N ILE A 381 10.04 -19.69 5.06
CA ILE A 381 11.26 -19.64 4.22
C ILE A 381 12.37 -20.45 4.89
N SER A 382 13.09 -21.27 4.11
CA SER A 382 14.23 -22.02 4.64
C SER A 382 15.35 -21.09 5.11
N HIS A 383 16.18 -21.56 6.05
CA HIS A 383 17.29 -20.75 6.58
C HIS A 383 18.26 -20.28 5.49
N ASP A 384 18.61 -21.16 4.55
CA ASP A 384 19.55 -20.84 3.46
C ASP A 384 18.98 -19.78 2.52
N GLU A 385 17.69 -19.88 2.17
CA GLU A 385 17.02 -18.88 1.35
C GLU A 385 16.91 -17.54 2.10
N LEU A 386 16.46 -17.56 3.34
CA LEU A 386 16.29 -16.37 4.16
C LEU A 386 17.62 -15.63 4.37
N SER A 387 18.73 -16.36 4.59
CA SER A 387 20.08 -15.78 4.72
C SER A 387 20.53 -15.03 3.46
N SER A 388 20.01 -15.39 2.29
CA SER A 388 20.30 -14.67 1.03
C SER A 388 19.51 -13.35 0.87
N LEU A 389 18.56 -13.07 1.77
CA LEU A 389 17.69 -11.89 1.71
C LEU A 389 18.23 -10.69 2.54
N SER A 390 19.52 -10.66 2.83
CA SER A 390 20.18 -9.56 3.57
C SER A 390 19.55 -9.29 4.95
N VAL A 391 19.27 -10.35 5.68
CA VAL A 391 18.80 -10.33 7.08
C VAL A 391 19.58 -11.35 7.92
N ASN A 392 19.61 -11.17 9.24
CA ASN A 392 19.97 -12.25 10.15
C ASN A 392 18.80 -13.23 10.20
N ALA A 393 19.00 -14.38 9.59
CA ALA A 393 17.96 -15.34 9.30
C ALA A 393 17.58 -16.19 10.53
N HIS A 394 16.30 -16.21 10.88
CA HIS A 394 15.74 -17.03 11.94
C HIS A 394 14.55 -17.82 11.37
N SER A 395 14.83 -19.00 10.82
CA SER A 395 13.85 -19.91 10.26
C SER A 395 13.58 -21.06 11.23
N PHE A 396 12.34 -21.17 11.69
CA PHE A 396 11.90 -22.16 12.66
C PHE A 396 10.56 -22.79 12.25
N PRO A 397 10.25 -24.03 12.68
CA PRO A 397 8.90 -24.55 12.59
C PRO A 397 7.88 -23.62 13.29
N GLU A 398 6.65 -23.57 12.77
CA GLU A 398 5.60 -22.66 13.23
C GLU A 398 5.43 -22.67 14.76
N ASN A 399 5.37 -23.87 15.36
CA ASN A 399 5.22 -24.06 16.80
C ASN A 399 6.41 -23.61 17.66
N MET A 400 7.52 -23.19 17.03
CA MET A 400 8.73 -22.71 17.72
C MET A 400 8.95 -21.21 17.56
N ILE A 401 8.26 -20.55 16.61
CA ILE A 401 8.47 -19.14 16.25
C ILE A 401 8.26 -18.24 17.47
N GLU A 402 7.12 -18.33 18.13
CA GLU A 402 6.79 -17.48 19.28
C GLU A 402 7.86 -17.58 20.38
N LYS A 403 8.24 -18.82 20.74
CA LYS A 403 9.28 -19.06 21.74
C LYS A 403 10.63 -18.51 21.32
N SER A 404 11.00 -18.66 20.05
CA SER A 404 12.31 -18.19 19.55
C SER A 404 12.41 -16.68 19.54
N ILE A 405 11.34 -15.98 19.16
CA ILE A 405 11.22 -14.53 19.24
C ILE A 405 11.30 -14.08 20.71
N GLN A 406 10.52 -14.73 21.61
CA GLN A 406 10.51 -14.38 23.02
C GLN A 406 11.90 -14.48 23.67
N MET A 407 12.68 -15.52 23.37
CA MET A 407 14.05 -15.66 23.88
C MET A 407 14.96 -14.51 23.45
N HIS A 408 14.80 -14.02 22.21
CA HIS A 408 15.56 -12.85 21.73
C HIS A 408 15.12 -11.58 22.44
N ILE A 409 13.81 -11.37 22.58
CA ILE A 409 13.25 -10.23 23.33
C ILE A 409 13.78 -10.21 24.77
N ASP A 410 13.79 -11.38 25.47
CA ASP A 410 14.29 -11.49 26.84
C ASP A 410 15.78 -11.07 26.94
N SER A 411 16.58 -11.39 25.92
CA SER A 411 17.98 -10.94 25.83
C SER A 411 18.11 -9.41 25.68
N ILE A 412 17.26 -8.80 24.84
CA ILE A 412 17.21 -7.34 24.66
C ILE A 412 16.79 -6.65 25.96
N VAL A 413 15.75 -7.17 26.63
CA VAL A 413 15.29 -6.66 27.93
C VAL A 413 16.40 -6.72 28.98
N ALA A 414 17.11 -7.86 29.07
CA ALA A 414 18.22 -8.02 29.99
C ALA A 414 19.37 -7.03 29.74
N SER A 415 19.51 -6.51 28.53
CA SER A 415 20.52 -5.48 28.17
C SER A 415 20.10 -4.04 28.51
N GLY A 416 18.88 -3.83 29.02
CA GLY A 416 18.34 -2.51 29.39
C GLY A 416 18.05 -1.57 28.20
N LYS A 417 17.91 -2.11 26.99
CA LYS A 417 17.57 -1.34 25.78
C LYS A 417 16.13 -0.79 25.84
N LYS A 418 15.93 0.42 25.34
CA LYS A 418 14.59 0.97 25.09
C LYS A 418 13.96 0.27 23.90
N ILE A 419 12.71 -0.17 24.07
CA ILE A 419 12.00 -0.97 23.06
C ILE A 419 10.80 -0.20 22.54
N ALA A 420 10.65 -0.15 21.20
CA ALA A 420 9.43 0.24 20.52
C ALA A 420 8.78 -0.97 19.86
N ILE A 421 7.45 -0.99 19.82
CA ILE A 421 6.66 -2.16 19.45
C ILE A 421 5.63 -1.77 18.40
N PHE A 422 5.56 -2.56 17.32
CA PHE A 422 4.59 -2.43 16.23
C PHE A 422 3.80 -3.73 16.06
N PRO A 423 2.74 -3.94 16.86
CA PRO A 423 1.98 -5.20 16.84
C PRO A 423 1.27 -5.45 15.52
N GLU A 424 0.86 -4.37 14.85
CA GLU A 424 0.11 -4.37 13.58
C GLU A 424 1.03 -4.14 12.36
N GLY A 425 2.35 -4.08 12.58
CA GLY A 425 3.33 -3.81 11.52
C GLY A 425 3.11 -2.47 10.82
N PRO A 426 2.91 -2.44 9.49
CA PRO A 426 2.83 -1.19 8.74
C PRO A 426 1.51 -0.43 8.87
N TYR A 427 0.53 -0.92 9.64
CA TYR A 427 -0.79 -0.29 9.77
C TYR A 427 -0.83 0.85 10.80
N CYS A 428 0.22 1.00 11.61
CA CYS A 428 0.44 2.19 12.42
C CYS A 428 1.82 2.76 12.10
N SER A 429 1.87 4.01 11.64
CA SER A 429 3.12 4.63 11.19
C SER A 429 3.67 5.61 12.22
N PRO A 430 4.93 5.44 12.66
CA PRO A 430 5.62 6.47 13.44
C PRO A 430 5.93 7.66 12.53
N ILE A 431 5.72 8.87 13.03
CA ILE A 431 6.06 10.11 12.33
C ILE A 431 7.01 10.94 13.18
N GLU A 432 8.01 11.52 12.51
CA GLU A 432 8.94 12.46 13.16
C GLU A 432 8.22 13.71 13.63
N LYS A 433 8.79 14.40 14.65
CA LYS A 433 8.24 15.64 15.21
C LYS A 433 8.21 16.77 14.21
#